data_39c926f8c4cbb9ec56f70e2087ef7b1d
#
_entry.id   39c926f8c4cbb9ec56f70e2087ef7b1d
#
_cell.length_a   1.000
_cell.length_b   1.000
_cell.length_c   1.000
_cell.angle_alpha   90.00
_cell.angle_beta   90.00
_cell.angle_gamma   90.00
#
_symmetry.space_group_name_H-M   'P 1'
#
loop_
_entity.id
_entity.type
_entity.pdbx_description
1 polymer ?
#
loop_
_entity_poly.entity_id
_entity_poly.type
_entity_poly.pdbx_seq_one_letter_code
_entity_poly.pdbx_strand_id
1 'polypeptide(L)'
;LNEDGSLVFQDNGIGLKEEEVYRFLTVIGESSKRDTPDADDYIGRFGIGLLSCFVVTNEITVESRSAMDKQAVRWCGKVDGTYQTTLPNEEWPIGSRVILVPKKEWAHLFEYETFKKILRNYGEILPYPIYLHRQEEELVNTPSPVWLNPKASRKELLEHGAKVFQSSALDAFHIHTENGKVNGVLYILPFRTQFSTRNSHKIYLKRMLLSED
;
A
#
# COMPACT_ATOMS: atom_id res chain seq x y z
N LEU A 1 -5.13 7.89 11.40
CA LEU A 1 -4.34 9.02 11.89
C LEU A 1 -4.86 9.41 13.27
N ASN A 2 -3.97 9.45 14.26
CA ASN A 2 -4.30 9.84 15.63
C ASN A 2 -4.21 11.36 15.79
N GLU A 3 -4.85 11.86 16.87
CA GLU A 3 -4.84 13.30 17.20
C GLU A 3 -3.44 13.83 17.58
N ASP A 4 -2.57 12.96 18.09
CA ASP A 4 -1.17 13.27 18.40
C ASP A 4 -0.25 13.35 17.17
N GLY A 5 -0.80 13.16 15.97
CA GLY A 5 -0.08 13.17 14.70
C GLY A 5 0.62 11.85 14.38
N SER A 6 0.47 10.82 15.20
CA SER A 6 0.98 9.48 14.87
C SER A 6 0.11 8.79 13.83
N LEU A 7 0.73 7.91 13.04
CA LEU A 7 0.06 7.10 12.03
C LEU A 7 0.08 5.65 12.48
N VAL A 8 -1.08 5.01 12.41
CA VAL A 8 -1.23 3.58 12.68
C VAL A 8 -1.69 2.89 11.41
N PHE A 9 -0.91 1.96 10.90
CA PHE A 9 -1.33 0.98 9.92
C PHE A 9 -1.75 -0.28 10.63
N GLN A 10 -2.94 -0.77 10.36
CA GLN A 10 -3.45 -1.99 10.96
C GLN A 10 -3.98 -2.94 9.90
N ASP A 11 -3.63 -4.21 10.01
CA ASP A 11 -4.21 -5.29 9.22
C ASP A 11 -4.96 -6.30 10.12
N ASN A 12 -5.83 -7.06 9.50
CA ASN A 12 -6.55 -8.18 10.10
C ASN A 12 -6.04 -9.52 9.54
N GLY A 13 -4.78 -9.59 9.19
CA GLY A 13 -4.10 -10.79 8.72
C GLY A 13 -3.86 -11.81 9.83
N ILE A 14 -3.04 -12.80 9.54
CA ILE A 14 -2.73 -13.88 10.49
C ILE A 14 -1.87 -13.43 11.67
N GLY A 15 -1.33 -12.22 11.65
CA GLY A 15 -0.38 -11.71 12.65
C GLY A 15 0.95 -12.46 12.64
N LEU A 16 1.82 -12.08 13.57
CA LEU A 16 3.16 -12.65 13.74
C LEU A 16 3.33 -13.20 15.15
N LYS A 17 4.05 -14.30 15.28
CA LYS A 17 4.56 -14.83 16.55
C LYS A 17 5.83 -14.08 16.97
N GLU A 18 6.22 -14.21 18.23
CA GLU A 18 7.46 -13.60 18.75
C GLU A 18 8.69 -13.97 17.91
N GLU A 19 8.86 -15.27 17.60
CA GLU A 19 9.97 -15.76 16.78
C GLU A 19 10.00 -15.15 15.37
N GLU A 20 8.82 -14.95 14.77
CA GLU A 20 8.68 -14.35 13.45
C GLU A 20 8.99 -12.85 13.48
N VAL A 21 8.53 -12.14 14.52
CA VAL A 21 8.88 -10.74 14.77
C VAL A 21 10.40 -10.59 14.90
N TYR A 22 11.03 -11.43 15.72
CA TYR A 22 12.48 -11.44 15.86
C TYR A 22 13.16 -11.67 14.50
N ARG A 23 12.77 -12.72 13.79
CA ARG A 23 13.39 -13.11 12.52
C ARG A 23 13.20 -12.06 11.43
N PHE A 24 12.00 -11.48 11.27
CA PHE A 24 11.68 -10.61 10.14
C PHE A 24 11.95 -9.13 10.39
N LEU A 25 11.99 -8.68 11.65
CA LEU A 25 12.19 -7.28 11.98
C LEU A 25 13.60 -6.95 12.46
N THR A 26 14.35 -7.94 12.97
CA THR A 26 15.71 -7.71 13.46
C THR A 26 16.79 -8.08 12.44
N VAL A 27 16.46 -8.93 11.46
CA VAL A 27 17.40 -9.35 10.41
C VAL A 27 17.04 -8.65 9.10
N ILE A 28 17.91 -7.75 8.66
CA ILE A 28 17.72 -7.04 7.39
C ILE A 28 17.72 -8.02 6.23
N GLY A 29 16.67 -7.95 5.39
CA GLY A 29 16.56 -8.76 4.19
C GLY A 29 15.89 -10.12 4.38
N GLU A 30 15.42 -10.49 5.56
CA GLU A 30 14.55 -11.63 5.74
C GLU A 30 13.07 -11.27 5.58
N SER A 31 12.32 -12.14 4.92
CA SER A 31 10.87 -12.00 4.74
C SER A 31 10.22 -13.37 4.72
N SER A 32 9.11 -13.52 5.45
CA SER A 32 8.30 -14.75 5.46
C SER A 32 7.78 -15.15 4.08
N LYS A 33 7.79 -14.21 3.14
CA LYS A 33 7.22 -14.36 1.78
C LYS A 33 8.26 -14.67 0.71
N ARG A 34 9.54 -14.85 1.10
CA ARG A 34 10.64 -15.03 0.14
C ARG A 34 10.62 -16.41 -0.54
N ASP A 35 10.31 -17.45 0.23
CA ASP A 35 10.44 -18.84 -0.17
C ASP A 35 9.08 -19.55 -0.31
N THR A 36 7.97 -18.80 -0.44
CA THR A 36 6.64 -19.37 -0.68
C THR A 36 6.41 -19.59 -2.17
N PRO A 37 5.62 -20.60 -2.59
CA PRO A 37 5.27 -20.81 -4.00
C PRO A 37 4.64 -19.58 -4.66
N ASP A 38 3.93 -18.76 -3.89
CA ASP A 38 3.26 -17.54 -4.33
C ASP A 38 4.11 -16.28 -4.10
N ALA A 39 5.43 -16.42 -3.90
CA ALA A 39 6.33 -15.30 -3.60
C ALA A 39 6.26 -14.19 -4.67
N ASP A 40 5.92 -14.54 -5.92
CA ASP A 40 5.80 -13.57 -6.99
C ASP A 40 4.58 -12.66 -6.86
N ASP A 41 3.57 -13.05 -6.09
CA ASP A 41 2.34 -12.26 -5.89
C ASP A 41 2.49 -11.20 -4.78
N TYR A 42 3.51 -11.31 -3.94
CA TYR A 42 3.74 -10.35 -2.85
C TYR A 42 4.57 -9.15 -3.28
N ILE A 43 4.15 -7.94 -2.86
CA ILE A 43 4.88 -6.69 -3.08
C ILE A 43 6.16 -6.67 -2.23
N GLY A 44 6.06 -7.07 -0.97
CA GLY A 44 7.14 -7.03 0.02
C GLY A 44 7.99 -8.30 0.07
N ARG A 45 8.84 -8.53 -0.95
CA ARG A 45 9.73 -9.72 -0.98
C ARG A 45 11.04 -9.58 -0.21
N PHE A 46 11.53 -8.36 -0.08
CA PHE A 46 12.92 -8.11 0.32
C PHE A 46 13.12 -7.83 1.81
N GLY A 47 12.03 -7.74 2.61
CA GLY A 47 12.11 -7.46 4.04
C GLY A 47 12.65 -6.06 4.40
N ILE A 48 12.69 -5.14 3.43
CA ILE A 48 13.21 -3.77 3.64
C ILE A 48 12.11 -2.71 3.68
N GLY A 49 10.86 -3.05 3.36
CA GLY A 49 9.75 -2.08 3.28
C GLY A 49 9.53 -1.33 4.59
N LEU A 50 9.54 -2.06 5.72
CA LEU A 50 9.37 -1.45 7.04
C LEU A 50 10.53 -0.52 7.39
N LEU A 51 11.77 -0.90 7.04
CA LEU A 51 12.95 -0.10 7.34
C LEU A 51 12.96 1.24 6.61
N SER A 52 12.30 1.33 5.43
CA SER A 52 12.17 2.59 4.71
C SER A 52 11.39 3.65 5.51
N CYS A 53 10.56 3.24 6.47
CA CYS A 53 9.84 4.16 7.36
C CYS A 53 10.80 5.01 8.23
N PHE A 54 12.04 4.57 8.47
CA PHE A 54 13.03 5.38 9.19
C PHE A 54 13.42 6.68 8.48
N VAL A 55 13.07 6.85 7.21
CA VAL A 55 13.18 8.14 6.53
C VAL A 55 12.31 9.18 7.25
N VAL A 56 11.08 8.82 7.60
CA VAL A 56 10.07 9.74 8.14
C VAL A 56 9.91 9.65 9.67
N THR A 57 10.45 8.62 10.31
CA THR A 57 10.36 8.40 11.77
C THR A 57 11.72 8.04 12.37
N ASN A 58 11.90 8.27 13.67
CA ASN A 58 13.08 7.80 14.41
C ASN A 58 12.85 6.44 15.07
N GLU A 59 11.59 6.05 15.21
CA GLU A 59 11.18 4.84 15.89
C GLU A 59 9.99 4.21 15.16
N ILE A 60 10.01 2.89 15.03
CA ILE A 60 8.93 2.09 14.46
C ILE A 60 8.47 1.13 15.56
N THR A 61 7.19 1.18 15.92
CA THR A 61 6.59 0.19 16.81
C THR A 61 5.73 -0.76 15.97
N VAL A 62 5.95 -2.05 16.15
CA VAL A 62 5.13 -3.12 15.59
C VAL A 62 4.48 -3.90 16.71
N GLU A 63 3.17 -4.00 16.67
CA GLU A 63 2.35 -4.78 17.60
C GLU A 63 1.66 -5.87 16.82
N SER A 64 1.75 -7.10 17.26
CA SER A 64 1.15 -8.23 16.55
C SER A 64 0.67 -9.32 17.49
N ARG A 65 -0.41 -9.99 17.07
CA ARG A 65 -0.86 -11.26 17.66
C ARG A 65 -1.17 -12.24 16.55
N SER A 66 -0.50 -13.40 16.62
CA SER A 66 -0.72 -14.47 15.65
C SER A 66 -2.05 -15.19 15.90
N ALA A 67 -2.72 -15.59 14.80
CA ALA A 67 -3.85 -16.49 14.86
C ALA A 67 -3.50 -17.87 15.43
N MET A 68 -2.20 -18.22 15.42
CA MET A 68 -1.68 -19.51 15.88
C MET A 68 -1.14 -19.45 17.32
N ASP A 69 -1.13 -18.26 17.94
CA ASP A 69 -0.63 -18.05 19.28
C ASP A 69 -1.52 -17.05 20.01
N LYS A 70 -1.68 -17.23 21.31
CA LYS A 70 -2.44 -16.28 22.16
C LYS A 70 -1.57 -15.11 22.61
N GLN A 71 -0.24 -15.28 22.62
CA GLN A 71 0.69 -14.27 23.07
C GLN A 71 0.79 -13.14 22.07
N ALA A 72 0.55 -11.92 22.53
CA ALA A 72 0.83 -10.71 21.79
C ALA A 72 2.32 -10.35 21.91
N VAL A 73 2.86 -9.71 20.91
CA VAL A 73 4.24 -9.22 20.85
C VAL A 73 4.27 -7.76 20.43
N ARG A 74 5.08 -6.97 21.11
CA ARG A 74 5.42 -5.59 20.71
C ARG A 74 6.92 -5.51 20.48
N TRP A 75 7.28 -5.08 19.30
CA TRP A 75 8.65 -4.75 18.90
C TRP A 75 8.76 -3.25 18.66
N CYS A 76 9.83 -2.64 19.16
CA CYS A 76 10.13 -1.24 18.96
C CYS A 76 11.57 -1.12 18.47
N GLY A 77 11.76 -0.68 17.23
CA GLY A 77 13.08 -0.48 16.62
C GLY A 77 13.37 0.99 16.40
N LYS A 78 14.64 1.37 16.56
CA LYS A 78 15.12 2.75 16.41
C LYS A 78 16.07 2.88 15.23
N VAL A 79 16.21 4.12 14.74
CA VAL A 79 17.08 4.45 13.61
C VAL A 79 18.56 4.14 13.87
N ASP A 80 18.99 4.08 15.13
CA ASP A 80 20.35 3.74 15.54
C ASP A 80 20.65 2.22 15.49
N GLY A 81 19.65 1.41 15.09
CA GLY A 81 19.76 -0.04 15.01
C GLY A 81 19.45 -0.77 16.33
N THR A 82 19.14 -0.05 17.40
CA THR A 82 18.68 -0.68 18.63
C THR A 82 17.20 -1.06 18.55
N TYR A 83 16.83 -2.13 19.25
CA TYR A 83 15.43 -2.54 19.34
C TYR A 83 15.12 -3.16 20.71
N GLN A 84 13.84 -3.19 21.03
CA GLN A 84 13.30 -3.85 22.22
C GLN A 84 12.08 -4.67 21.85
N THR A 85 11.97 -5.87 22.42
CA THR A 85 10.79 -6.72 22.31
C THR A 85 10.16 -6.91 23.67
N THR A 86 8.84 -6.81 23.76
CA THR A 86 8.06 -7.05 24.97
C THR A 86 6.87 -7.93 24.67
N LEU A 87 6.43 -8.69 25.65
CA LEU A 87 5.25 -9.56 25.57
C LEU A 87 4.14 -8.98 26.46
N PRO A 88 3.23 -8.17 25.90
CA PRO A 88 2.13 -7.60 26.67
C PRO A 88 1.18 -8.69 27.20
N ASN A 89 0.66 -8.48 28.41
CA ASN A 89 -0.36 -9.36 29.00
C ASN A 89 -1.79 -9.02 28.57
N GLU A 90 -1.95 -8.04 27.67
CA GLU A 90 -3.23 -7.59 27.15
C GLU A 90 -3.70 -8.48 25.98
N GLU A 91 -5.00 -8.72 25.89
CA GLU A 91 -5.57 -9.36 24.72
C GLU A 91 -5.66 -8.37 23.55
N TRP A 92 -4.90 -8.65 22.49
CA TRP A 92 -4.99 -7.90 21.25
C TRP A 92 -5.78 -8.68 20.19
N PRO A 93 -6.41 -7.99 19.23
CA PRO A 93 -7.01 -8.65 18.07
C PRO A 93 -5.92 -9.35 17.23
N ILE A 94 -6.32 -10.39 16.51
CA ILE A 94 -5.43 -11.06 15.56
C ILE A 94 -5.10 -10.09 14.43
N GLY A 95 -3.83 -10.07 14.00
CA GLY A 95 -3.32 -9.16 12.98
C GLY A 95 -2.12 -8.39 13.47
N SER A 96 -1.75 -7.33 12.74
CA SER A 96 -0.60 -6.50 13.09
C SER A 96 -0.93 -5.01 13.02
N ARG A 97 -0.25 -4.22 13.84
CA ARG A 97 -0.26 -2.75 13.80
C ARG A 97 1.16 -2.23 13.70
N VAL A 98 1.38 -1.27 12.82
CA VAL A 98 2.63 -0.51 12.70
C VAL A 98 2.32 0.92 13.09
N ILE A 99 3.05 1.43 14.07
CA ILE A 99 2.85 2.77 14.63
C ILE A 99 4.08 3.61 14.29
N LEU A 100 3.85 4.76 13.67
CA LEU A 100 4.89 5.70 13.25
C LEU A 100 4.61 7.07 13.86
N VAL A 101 5.61 7.64 14.52
CA VAL A 101 5.59 9.03 14.98
C VAL A 101 6.49 9.85 14.06
N PRO A 102 5.96 10.83 13.31
CA PRO A 102 6.75 11.53 12.32
C PRO A 102 7.82 12.41 12.95
N LYS A 103 8.97 12.50 12.29
CA LYS A 103 9.94 13.57 12.53
C LYS A 103 9.30 14.91 12.18
N LYS A 104 9.73 15.98 12.82
CA LYS A 104 9.16 17.35 12.64
C LYS A 104 9.15 17.78 11.16
N GLU A 105 10.23 17.51 10.45
CA GLU A 105 10.37 17.87 9.03
C GLU A 105 9.42 17.11 8.10
N TRP A 106 8.93 15.95 8.53
CA TRP A 106 8.02 15.10 7.76
C TRP A 106 6.57 15.12 8.25
N ALA A 107 6.26 15.87 9.32
CA ALA A 107 4.92 15.92 9.93
C ALA A 107 3.82 16.32 8.92
N HIS A 108 4.15 17.17 7.93
CA HIS A 108 3.22 17.60 6.88
C HIS A 108 2.70 16.44 6.01
N LEU A 109 3.46 15.35 5.87
CA LEU A 109 3.02 14.16 5.14
C LEU A 109 1.93 13.36 5.89
N PHE A 110 1.86 13.55 7.22
CA PHE A 110 0.90 12.88 8.10
C PHE A 110 -0.38 13.71 8.33
N GLU A 111 -0.51 14.86 7.68
CA GLU A 111 -1.77 15.59 7.63
C GLU A 111 -2.81 14.80 6.82
N TYR A 112 -4.06 14.77 7.29
CA TYR A 112 -5.11 13.92 6.74
C TYR A 112 -5.26 14.00 5.22
N GLU A 113 -5.41 15.21 4.68
CA GLU A 113 -5.61 15.39 3.23
C GLU A 113 -4.36 15.05 2.42
N THR A 114 -3.18 15.34 2.95
CA THR A 114 -1.91 15.00 2.31
C THR A 114 -1.72 13.49 2.29
N PHE A 115 -1.92 12.84 3.43
CA PHE A 115 -1.78 11.40 3.56
C PHE A 115 -2.81 10.64 2.73
N LYS A 116 -4.05 11.10 2.69
CA LYS A 116 -5.11 10.56 1.83
C LYS A 116 -4.75 10.61 0.35
N LYS A 117 -4.14 11.70 -0.12
CA LYS A 117 -3.64 11.81 -1.50
C LYS A 117 -2.52 10.80 -1.77
N ILE A 118 -1.58 10.63 -0.84
CA ILE A 118 -0.51 9.64 -0.94
C ILE A 118 -1.08 8.22 -1.03
N LEU A 119 -2.02 7.87 -0.13
CA LEU A 119 -2.67 6.56 -0.15
C LEU A 119 -3.41 6.30 -1.46
N ARG A 120 -4.15 7.29 -1.96
CA ARG A 120 -4.83 7.18 -3.25
C ARG A 120 -3.87 7.02 -4.41
N ASN A 121 -2.79 7.80 -4.42
CA ASN A 121 -1.84 7.74 -5.53
C ASN A 121 -1.12 6.39 -5.61
N TYR A 122 -0.59 5.90 -4.50
CA TYR A 122 0.20 4.68 -4.49
C TYR A 122 -0.60 3.40 -4.24
N GLY A 123 -1.73 3.50 -3.54
CA GLY A 123 -2.56 2.38 -3.12
C GLY A 123 -3.86 2.19 -3.89
N GLU A 124 -4.16 3.03 -4.89
CA GLU A 124 -5.46 3.12 -5.57
C GLU A 124 -6.03 1.77 -5.99
N ILE A 125 -5.20 0.89 -6.54
CA ILE A 125 -5.64 -0.41 -7.08
C ILE A 125 -5.07 -1.62 -6.33
N LEU A 126 -4.55 -1.41 -5.11
CA LEU A 126 -4.15 -2.53 -4.25
C LEU A 126 -5.35 -3.48 -4.04
N PRO A 127 -5.13 -4.81 -3.96
CA PRO A 127 -6.21 -5.79 -4.00
C PRO A 127 -7.07 -5.83 -2.73
N TYR A 128 -6.65 -5.16 -1.67
CA TYR A 128 -7.35 -5.10 -0.40
C TYR A 128 -7.94 -3.72 -0.17
N PRO A 129 -9.14 -3.60 0.44
CA PRO A 129 -9.71 -2.31 0.79
C PRO A 129 -8.82 -1.61 1.84
N ILE A 130 -8.56 -0.32 1.61
CA ILE A 130 -7.81 0.54 2.51
C ILE A 130 -8.77 1.58 3.06
N TYR A 131 -8.95 1.57 4.37
CA TYR A 131 -9.77 2.53 5.09
C TYR A 131 -8.88 3.53 5.81
N LEU A 132 -9.17 4.81 5.65
CA LEU A 132 -8.54 5.88 6.39
C LEU A 132 -9.48 6.34 7.51
N HIS A 133 -9.02 6.21 8.74
CA HIS A 133 -9.76 6.63 9.93
C HIS A 133 -9.18 7.92 10.50
N ARG A 134 -10.05 8.87 10.85
CA ARG A 134 -9.75 9.99 11.71
C ARG A 134 -10.94 10.22 12.67
N GLN A 135 -12.03 10.79 12.19
CA GLN A 135 -13.31 10.92 12.88
C GLN A 135 -14.32 9.93 12.29
N GLU A 136 -14.27 9.76 10.99
CA GLU A 136 -15.06 8.80 10.22
C GLU A 136 -14.13 7.86 9.46
N GLU A 137 -14.67 6.73 9.06
CA GLU A 137 -14.00 5.76 8.21
C GLU A 137 -14.26 6.08 6.75
N GLU A 138 -13.22 6.22 5.95
CA GLU A 138 -13.32 6.44 4.51
C GLU A 138 -12.55 5.39 3.73
N LEU A 139 -13.21 4.72 2.77
CA LEU A 139 -12.56 3.85 1.80
C LEU A 139 -11.78 4.71 0.79
N VAL A 140 -10.46 4.55 0.73
CA VAL A 140 -9.59 5.42 -0.06
C VAL A 140 -9.12 4.81 -1.37
N ASN A 141 -9.26 3.51 -1.59
CA ASN A 141 -8.83 2.85 -2.82
C ASN A 141 -9.98 2.13 -3.55
N THR A 142 -9.68 1.68 -4.77
CA THR A 142 -10.59 0.91 -5.62
C THR A 142 -9.93 -0.43 -5.96
N PRO A 143 -10.09 -1.46 -5.13
CA PRO A 143 -9.36 -2.73 -5.28
C PRO A 143 -9.56 -3.45 -6.62
N SER A 144 -10.67 -3.18 -7.29
CA SER A 144 -11.02 -3.81 -8.56
C SER A 144 -11.53 -2.77 -9.55
N PRO A 145 -10.64 -1.91 -10.10
CA PRO A 145 -11.04 -0.94 -11.10
C PRO A 145 -11.54 -1.65 -12.37
N VAL A 146 -12.48 -1.02 -13.06
CA VAL A 146 -13.19 -1.59 -14.22
C VAL A 146 -12.23 -2.12 -15.31
N TRP A 147 -11.11 -1.46 -15.52
CA TRP A 147 -10.13 -1.83 -16.55
C TRP A 147 -9.29 -3.08 -16.22
N LEU A 148 -9.29 -3.54 -14.97
CA LEU A 148 -8.71 -4.84 -14.60
C LEU A 148 -9.66 -6.01 -14.91
N ASN A 149 -10.95 -5.74 -15.16
CA ASN A 149 -11.90 -6.75 -15.58
C ASN A 149 -11.77 -6.98 -17.11
N PRO A 150 -11.28 -8.14 -17.57
CA PRO A 150 -11.12 -8.41 -19.00
C PRO A 150 -12.45 -8.50 -19.77
N LYS A 151 -13.58 -8.58 -19.04
CA LYS A 151 -14.94 -8.59 -19.59
C LYS A 151 -15.61 -7.21 -19.54
N ALA A 152 -14.91 -6.17 -19.09
CA ALA A 152 -15.47 -4.83 -19.05
C ALA A 152 -15.83 -4.38 -20.47
N SER A 153 -17.04 -3.84 -20.62
CA SER A 153 -17.51 -3.33 -21.88
C SER A 153 -16.79 -2.03 -22.26
N ARG A 154 -16.75 -1.72 -23.57
CA ARG A 154 -16.23 -0.47 -24.06
C ARG A 154 -16.89 0.74 -23.38
N LYS A 155 -18.19 0.67 -23.07
CA LYS A 155 -18.92 1.72 -22.39
C LYS A 155 -18.39 1.96 -20.96
N GLU A 156 -18.19 0.90 -20.18
CA GLU A 156 -17.65 0.99 -18.83
C GLU A 156 -16.23 1.56 -18.83
N LEU A 157 -15.40 1.17 -19.81
CA LEU A 157 -14.05 1.74 -19.98
C LEU A 157 -14.10 3.24 -20.31
N LEU A 158 -15.00 3.67 -21.22
CA LEU A 158 -15.15 5.09 -21.56
C LEU A 158 -15.65 5.92 -20.37
N GLU A 159 -16.58 5.39 -19.57
CA GLU A 159 -17.04 6.03 -18.33
C GLU A 159 -15.92 6.19 -17.30
N HIS A 160 -15.07 5.16 -17.18
CA HIS A 160 -13.86 5.21 -16.36
C HIS A 160 -12.87 6.27 -16.88
N GLY A 161 -12.57 6.24 -18.18
CA GLY A 161 -11.69 7.24 -18.82
C GLY A 161 -12.16 8.67 -18.61
N ALA A 162 -13.47 8.91 -18.74
CA ALA A 162 -14.06 10.24 -18.50
C ALA A 162 -13.81 10.75 -17.07
N LYS A 163 -13.83 9.86 -16.07
CA LYS A 163 -13.50 10.22 -14.68
C LYS A 163 -12.01 10.50 -14.49
N VAL A 164 -11.15 9.69 -15.12
CA VAL A 164 -9.67 9.82 -14.99
C VAL A 164 -9.18 11.10 -15.66
N PHE A 165 -9.62 11.37 -16.89
CA PHE A 165 -9.13 12.50 -17.70
C PHE A 165 -9.98 13.75 -17.56
N GLN A 166 -11.10 13.71 -16.80
CA GLN A 166 -12.10 14.79 -16.72
C GLN A 166 -12.57 15.25 -18.13
N SER A 167 -12.53 14.36 -19.09
CA SER A 167 -12.89 14.57 -20.50
C SER A 167 -13.32 13.24 -21.13
N SER A 168 -14.28 13.32 -22.05
CA SER A 168 -14.74 12.13 -22.77
C SER A 168 -13.66 11.62 -23.71
N ALA A 169 -13.24 10.35 -23.56
CA ALA A 169 -12.41 9.69 -24.54
C ALA A 169 -13.24 9.31 -25.80
N LEU A 170 -12.60 9.33 -26.94
CA LEU A 170 -13.19 8.89 -28.23
C LEU A 170 -13.33 7.38 -28.26
N ASP A 171 -12.32 6.68 -27.74
CA ASP A 171 -12.31 5.23 -27.66
C ASP A 171 -11.47 4.71 -26.52
N ALA A 172 -11.66 3.40 -26.19
CA ALA A 172 -10.92 2.70 -25.16
C ALA A 172 -10.73 1.23 -25.56
N PHE A 173 -9.52 0.71 -25.34
CA PHE A 173 -9.14 -0.65 -25.71
C PHE A 173 -8.40 -1.33 -24.55
N HIS A 174 -8.73 -2.59 -24.30
CA HIS A 174 -7.90 -3.43 -23.45
C HIS A 174 -6.56 -3.74 -24.15
N ILE A 175 -5.49 -3.66 -23.37
CA ILE A 175 -4.16 -4.09 -23.78
C ILE A 175 -3.80 -5.29 -22.92
N HIS A 176 -3.37 -6.37 -23.53
CA HIS A 176 -2.83 -7.54 -22.87
C HIS A 176 -1.74 -8.17 -23.71
N THR A 177 -0.73 -8.72 -23.06
CA THR A 177 0.28 -9.54 -23.73
C THR A 177 -0.16 -10.99 -23.77
N GLU A 178 0.30 -11.76 -24.77
CA GLU A 178 -0.03 -13.18 -24.94
C GLU A 178 0.30 -14.04 -23.71
N ASN A 179 1.35 -13.68 -22.97
CA ASN A 179 1.74 -14.35 -21.74
C ASN A 179 0.97 -13.87 -20.49
N GLY A 180 0.02 -12.93 -20.65
CA GLY A 180 -0.82 -12.39 -19.56
C GLY A 180 -0.08 -11.52 -18.53
N LYS A 181 1.22 -11.24 -18.75
CA LYS A 181 2.04 -10.49 -17.76
C LYS A 181 1.77 -8.98 -17.75
N VAL A 182 1.29 -8.43 -18.87
CA VAL A 182 0.92 -7.00 -18.96
C VAL A 182 -0.55 -6.92 -19.30
N ASN A 183 -1.29 -6.18 -18.47
CA ASN A 183 -2.70 -5.87 -18.65
C ASN A 183 -2.90 -4.36 -18.46
N GLY A 184 -3.75 -3.75 -19.26
CA GLY A 184 -4.02 -2.33 -19.17
C GLY A 184 -5.15 -1.88 -20.06
N VAL A 185 -5.32 -0.56 -20.14
CA VAL A 185 -6.28 0.09 -21.02
C VAL A 185 -5.62 1.26 -21.73
N LEU A 186 -5.90 1.40 -23.02
CA LEU A 186 -5.54 2.56 -23.83
C LEU A 186 -6.77 3.40 -24.09
N TYR A 187 -6.67 4.72 -23.87
CA TYR A 187 -7.72 5.68 -24.19
C TYR A 187 -7.30 6.58 -25.35
N ILE A 188 -8.20 6.80 -26.29
CA ILE A 188 -8.02 7.79 -27.36
C ILE A 188 -8.74 9.07 -26.95
N LEU A 189 -7.99 10.14 -26.73
CA LEU A 189 -8.52 11.43 -26.32
C LEU A 189 -8.84 12.33 -27.55
N PRO A 190 -9.83 13.22 -27.46
CA PRO A 190 -10.28 14.06 -28.59
C PRO A 190 -9.34 15.20 -28.96
N PHE A 191 -8.29 15.42 -28.18
CA PHE A 191 -7.36 16.52 -28.36
C PHE A 191 -5.95 16.02 -28.65
N ARG A 192 -5.21 16.73 -29.50
CA ARG A 192 -3.80 16.46 -29.71
C ARG A 192 -3.05 16.94 -28.47
N THR A 193 -2.40 16.03 -27.77
CA THR A 193 -1.36 16.37 -26.83
C THR A 193 -0.20 17.00 -27.61
N GLN A 194 0.15 18.26 -27.32
CA GLN A 194 1.38 18.82 -27.84
C GLN A 194 2.55 17.99 -27.32
N PHE A 195 3.61 17.83 -28.10
CA PHE A 195 4.82 17.07 -27.71
C PHE A 195 5.45 17.51 -26.37
N SER A 196 5.06 18.66 -25.86
CA SER A 196 5.48 19.20 -24.55
C SER A 196 4.50 18.94 -23.39
N THR A 197 3.28 18.46 -23.68
CA THR A 197 2.36 18.03 -22.62
C THR A 197 2.74 16.60 -22.25
N ARG A 198 3.12 16.40 -21.00
CA ARG A 198 3.36 15.07 -20.43
C ARG A 198 2.17 14.18 -20.74
N ASN A 199 2.40 13.13 -21.52
CA ASN A 199 1.42 12.07 -21.68
C ASN A 199 1.28 11.41 -20.30
N SER A 200 0.19 11.66 -19.60
CA SER A 200 -0.01 11.04 -18.31
C SER A 200 -0.31 9.54 -18.52
N HIS A 201 0.66 8.71 -18.27
CA HIS A 201 0.46 7.30 -18.17
C HIS A 201 0.83 6.82 -16.76
N LYS A 202 0.05 5.90 -16.24
CA LYS A 202 0.32 5.26 -14.95
C LYS A 202 0.76 3.83 -15.20
N ILE A 203 1.92 3.49 -14.68
CA ILE A 203 2.47 2.14 -14.72
C ILE A 203 2.40 1.55 -13.32
N TYR A 204 1.78 0.40 -13.21
CA TYR A 204 1.64 -0.32 -11.96
C TYR A 204 2.42 -1.63 -12.01
N LEU A 205 3.14 -1.92 -10.94
CA LEU A 205 3.76 -3.22 -10.69
C LEU A 205 3.07 -3.86 -9.48
N LYS A 206 2.50 -5.06 -9.67
CA LYS A 206 1.76 -5.76 -8.61
C LYS A 206 0.70 -4.87 -7.93
N ARG A 207 0.00 -4.08 -8.76
CA ARG A 207 -1.03 -3.12 -8.34
C ARG A 207 -0.55 -1.93 -7.50
N MET A 208 0.75 -1.70 -7.41
CA MET A 208 1.32 -0.51 -6.79
C MET A 208 1.83 0.43 -7.88
N LEU A 209 1.55 1.73 -7.77
CA LEU A 209 2.04 2.72 -8.73
C LEU A 209 3.56 2.72 -8.73
N LEU A 210 4.15 2.47 -9.91
CA LEU A 210 5.60 2.47 -10.12
C LEU A 210 6.07 3.79 -10.73
N SER A 211 5.33 4.30 -11.71
CA SER A 211 5.66 5.54 -12.42
C SER A 211 4.39 6.24 -12.90
N GLU A 212 4.45 7.57 -12.91
CA GLU A 212 3.45 8.47 -13.48
C GLU A 212 4.22 9.60 -14.18
N ASP A 213 4.09 9.70 -15.52
CA ASP A 213 4.71 10.76 -16.34
C ASP A 213 3.66 11.73 -16.88
#